data_52338f085295a075177814d8efd72b4b
#
_entry.id   52338f085295a075177814d8efd72b4b
#
_cell.length_a   1.000
_cell.length_b   1.000
_cell.length_c   1.000
_cell.angle_alpha   90.00
_cell.angle_beta   90.00
_cell.angle_gamma   90.00
#
_symmetry.space_group_name_H-M   'P 1'
#
loop_
_entity.id
_entity.type
_entity.pdbx_description
1 polymer ?
#
loop_
_entity_poly.entity_id
_entity_poly.type
_entity_poly.pdbx_seq_one_letter_code
_entity_poly.pdbx_strand_id
1 'polypeptide(L)'
;EIIPADATAIGGLTMGADPVAYGIAAVGATQGRNLRSFSVRKEAKDHGITGRIAGALQVGDRVVITEDTVTRGTSLFEAVDAVWEFGAVPVLITVIVDRGGTCAAMAAEAGIKYKPLLTAPDLGFEFGS
;
A
#
# COMPACT_ATOMS: atom_id res chain seq x y z
N GLU A 1 -6.49 -4.31 15.33
CA GLU A 1 -6.13 -3.39 14.26
C GLU A 1 -4.70 -3.57 13.79
N ILE A 2 -4.50 -3.75 12.51
CA ILE A 2 -3.16 -3.86 11.94
C ILE A 2 -2.58 -2.50 11.53
N ILE A 3 -3.44 -1.50 11.33
CA ILE A 3 -2.99 -0.16 10.91
C ILE A 3 -2.32 0.54 12.09
N PRO A 4 -1.06 0.98 11.96
CA PRO A 4 -0.38 1.71 13.03
C PRO A 4 -1.15 2.97 13.43
N ALA A 5 -1.16 3.26 14.73
CA ALA A 5 -1.90 4.41 15.26
C ALA A 5 -1.37 5.75 14.72
N ASP A 6 -0.09 5.80 14.34
CA ASP A 6 0.55 7.00 13.84
C ASP A 6 0.50 7.13 12.31
N ALA A 7 -0.14 6.21 11.62
CA ALA A 7 -0.32 6.31 10.17
C ALA A 7 -1.26 7.46 9.84
N THR A 8 -0.93 8.22 8.80
CA THR A 8 -1.67 9.42 8.41
C THR A 8 -2.24 9.34 6.98
N ALA A 9 -1.78 8.40 6.18
CA ALA A 9 -2.26 8.24 4.81
C ALA A 9 -2.25 6.78 4.39
N ILE A 10 -3.10 6.43 3.43
CA ILE A 10 -3.20 5.09 2.88
C ILE A 10 -3.41 5.16 1.37
N GLY A 11 -2.69 4.34 0.65
CA GLY A 11 -2.81 4.29 -0.81
C GLY A 11 -1.92 3.23 -1.42
N GLY A 12 -1.83 3.25 -2.72
CA GLY A 12 -0.99 2.33 -3.47
C GLY A 12 -1.16 2.52 -4.96
N LEU A 13 -0.64 1.58 -5.73
CA LEU A 13 -0.67 1.67 -7.17
C LEU A 13 -2.10 1.52 -7.70
N THR A 14 -2.52 2.49 -8.50
CA THR A 14 -3.84 2.44 -9.13
C THR A 14 -3.85 1.31 -10.19
N MET A 15 -4.97 0.59 -10.43
CA MET A 15 -6.27 0.77 -9.78
C MET A 15 -6.53 -0.25 -8.66
N GLY A 16 -5.72 -1.27 -8.55
CA GLY A 16 -5.94 -2.36 -7.60
C GLY A 16 -6.01 -1.91 -6.16
N ALA A 17 -5.18 -0.94 -5.80
CA ALA A 17 -5.14 -0.42 -4.44
C ALA A 17 -6.31 0.50 -4.09
N ASP A 18 -6.92 1.15 -5.09
CA ASP A 18 -7.87 2.23 -4.83
C ASP A 18 -9.09 1.81 -4.02
N PRO A 19 -9.81 0.73 -4.37
CA PRO A 19 -10.97 0.33 -3.57
C PRO A 19 -10.59 -0.03 -2.13
N VAL A 20 -9.45 -0.67 -1.94
CA VAL A 20 -8.97 -1.07 -0.61
C VAL A 20 -8.63 0.18 0.21
N ALA A 21 -7.90 1.11 -0.38
CA ALA A 21 -7.49 2.34 0.31
C ALA A 21 -8.71 3.19 0.69
N TYR A 22 -9.63 3.40 -0.25
CA TYR A 22 -10.82 4.19 0.01
C TYR A 22 -11.72 3.53 1.05
N GLY A 23 -11.88 2.20 0.96
CA GLY A 23 -12.67 1.45 1.93
C GLY A 23 -12.11 1.55 3.34
N ILE A 24 -10.81 1.37 3.50
CA ILE A 24 -10.15 1.47 4.80
C ILE A 24 -10.24 2.89 5.36
N ALA A 25 -10.01 3.90 4.51
CA ALA A 25 -10.11 5.29 4.94
C ALA A 25 -11.53 5.64 5.38
N ALA A 26 -12.54 5.18 4.64
CA ALA A 26 -13.93 5.46 4.96
C ALA A 26 -14.35 4.80 6.28
N VAL A 27 -14.01 3.52 6.48
CA VAL A 27 -14.30 2.81 7.72
C VAL A 27 -13.54 3.44 8.89
N GLY A 28 -12.28 3.81 8.68
CA GLY A 28 -11.49 4.50 9.68
C GLY A 28 -12.12 5.80 10.13
N ALA A 29 -12.66 6.58 9.19
CA ALA A 29 -13.34 7.84 9.51
C ALA A 29 -14.52 7.64 10.45
N THR A 30 -15.29 6.55 10.28
CA THR A 30 -16.40 6.24 11.18
C THR A 30 -15.94 5.86 12.58
N GLN A 31 -14.67 5.47 12.73
CA GLN A 31 -14.08 5.06 13.99
C GLN A 31 -13.13 6.13 14.57
N GLY A 32 -13.19 7.34 14.05
CA GLY A 32 -12.34 8.43 14.49
C GLY A 32 -10.91 8.41 13.97
N ARG A 33 -10.59 7.54 13.00
CA ARG A 33 -9.30 7.50 12.32
C ARG A 33 -9.33 8.44 11.12
N ASN A 34 -8.36 9.30 11.04
CA ASN A 34 -8.28 10.27 9.95
C ASN A 34 -7.14 9.91 8.99
N LEU A 35 -7.40 8.91 8.14
CA LEU A 35 -6.45 8.49 7.11
C LEU A 35 -6.82 9.16 5.79
N ARG A 36 -5.90 9.92 5.23
CA ARG A 36 -6.08 10.49 3.90
C ARG A 36 -5.73 9.46 2.85
N SER A 37 -6.54 9.33 1.81
CA SER A 37 -6.28 8.37 0.74
C SER A 37 -5.59 9.04 -0.44
N PHE A 38 -4.76 8.27 -1.13
CA PHE A 38 -4.06 8.71 -2.33
C PHE A 38 -3.91 7.53 -3.28
N SER A 39 -3.50 7.82 -4.51
CA SER A 39 -3.18 6.80 -5.51
C SER A 39 -1.83 7.08 -6.13
N VAL A 40 -1.10 6.03 -6.48
CA VAL A 40 0.12 6.13 -7.28
C VAL A 40 -0.22 5.71 -8.70
N ARG A 41 -0.03 6.61 -9.65
CA ARG A 41 -0.27 6.31 -11.07
C ARG A 41 0.84 5.40 -11.59
N LYS A 42 0.50 4.49 -12.51
CA LYS A 42 1.50 3.64 -13.16
C LYS A 42 2.49 4.46 -13.96
N GLU A 43 2.02 5.56 -14.54
CA GLU A 43 2.85 6.50 -15.27
C GLU A 43 2.60 7.91 -14.77
N ALA A 44 3.63 8.75 -14.77
CA ALA A 44 3.49 10.14 -14.36
C ALA A 44 2.57 10.88 -15.33
N LYS A 45 1.62 11.64 -14.79
CA LYS A 45 0.75 12.51 -15.59
C LYS A 45 1.55 13.66 -16.19
N ASP A 46 2.45 14.21 -15.38
CA ASP A 46 3.37 15.27 -15.75
C ASP A 46 4.80 14.79 -15.52
N HIS A 47 5.78 15.57 -15.90
CA HIS A 47 7.17 15.25 -15.62
C HIS A 47 7.47 15.40 -14.13
N GLY A 48 8.21 14.45 -13.56
CA GLY A 48 8.66 14.49 -12.19
C GLY A 48 7.92 13.55 -11.25
N ILE A 49 8.40 13.51 -10.02
CA ILE A 49 7.96 12.57 -8.99
C ILE A 49 6.50 12.80 -8.62
N THR A 50 6.13 14.07 -8.44
CA THR A 50 4.78 14.46 -8.01
C THR A 50 3.71 14.09 -9.03
N GLY A 51 4.08 13.91 -10.29
CA GLY A 51 3.13 13.51 -11.33
C GLY A 51 2.56 12.11 -11.14
N ARG A 52 3.18 11.28 -10.34
CA ARG A 52 2.71 9.92 -10.05
C ARG A 52 1.74 9.87 -8.88
N ILE A 53 1.65 10.89 -8.05
CA ILE A 53 0.80 10.88 -6.87
C ILE A 53 -0.48 11.64 -7.16
N ALA A 54 -1.63 10.98 -6.90
CA ALA A 54 -2.94 11.61 -6.97
C ALA A 54 -3.61 11.50 -5.61
N GLY A 55 -4.24 12.58 -5.14
CA GLY A 55 -4.93 12.59 -3.87
C GLY A 55 -4.21 13.39 -2.79
N ALA A 56 -4.38 13.00 -1.54
CA ALA A 56 -4.09 13.85 -0.39
C ALA A 56 -2.78 13.53 0.33
N LEU A 57 -1.82 12.88 -0.33
CA LEU A 57 -0.53 12.58 0.28
C LEU A 57 0.26 13.86 0.54
N GLN A 58 0.90 13.94 1.69
CA GLN A 58 1.74 15.07 2.10
C GLN A 58 3.14 14.58 2.48
N VAL A 59 4.13 15.43 2.27
CA VAL A 59 5.50 15.16 2.71
C VAL A 59 5.50 14.94 4.22
N GLY A 60 6.21 13.92 4.66
CA GLY A 60 6.29 13.54 6.07
C GLY A 60 5.19 12.60 6.52
N ASP A 61 4.19 12.30 5.68
CA ASP A 61 3.14 11.36 6.03
C ASP A 61 3.74 9.98 6.36
N ARG A 62 3.11 9.31 7.30
CA ARG A 62 3.38 7.91 7.62
C ARG A 62 2.32 7.07 6.93
N VAL A 63 2.75 6.24 6.00
CA VAL A 63 1.89 5.73 4.93
C VAL A 63 1.68 4.23 5.05
N VAL A 64 0.44 3.82 4.91
CA VAL A 64 0.08 2.41 4.68
C VAL A 64 -0.02 2.21 3.16
N ILE A 65 0.79 1.31 2.63
CA ILE A 65 0.73 0.91 1.23
C ILE A 65 -0.17 -0.31 1.13
N THR A 66 -1.11 -0.29 0.22
CA THR A 66 -2.07 -1.38 0.08
C THR A 66 -2.23 -1.83 -1.37
N GLU A 67 -2.74 -3.06 -1.53
CA GLU A 67 -3.06 -3.64 -2.83
C GLU A 67 -4.16 -4.68 -2.62
N ASP A 68 -4.90 -5.02 -3.68
CA ASP A 68 -5.89 -6.09 -3.60
C ASP A 68 -5.21 -7.47 -3.57
N THR A 69 -4.44 -7.82 -4.59
CA THR A 69 -3.67 -9.06 -4.62
C THR A 69 -2.22 -8.77 -4.97
N VAL A 70 -1.32 -9.59 -4.48
CA VAL A 70 0.10 -9.49 -4.82
C VAL A 70 0.64 -10.88 -5.11
N THR A 71 1.48 -10.99 -6.14
CA THR A 71 2.19 -12.22 -6.48
C THR A 71 3.68 -12.04 -6.27
N ARG A 72 4.33 -11.27 -7.09
CA ARG A 72 5.78 -11.01 -6.98
C ARG A 72 6.10 -9.82 -6.09
N GLY A 73 5.21 -8.85 -6.01
CA GLY A 73 5.44 -7.62 -5.25
C GLY A 73 6.06 -6.49 -6.05
N THR A 74 6.38 -6.71 -7.32
CA THR A 74 7.06 -5.69 -8.15
C THR A 74 6.23 -4.42 -8.28
N SER A 75 4.95 -4.57 -8.63
CA SER A 75 4.06 -3.41 -8.78
C SER A 75 3.81 -2.70 -7.44
N LEU A 76 3.68 -3.49 -6.38
CA LEU A 76 3.50 -2.93 -5.04
C LEU A 76 4.69 -2.06 -4.65
N PHE A 77 5.90 -2.51 -4.95
CA PHE A 77 7.10 -1.77 -4.59
C PHE A 77 7.37 -0.58 -5.49
N GLU A 78 6.75 -0.50 -6.67
CA GLU A 78 6.72 0.75 -7.42
C GLU A 78 6.01 1.85 -6.61
N ALA A 79 4.92 1.49 -5.93
CA ALA A 79 4.22 2.44 -5.07
C ALA A 79 5.07 2.80 -3.84
N VAL A 80 5.76 1.83 -3.25
CA VAL A 80 6.68 2.10 -2.14
C VAL A 80 7.75 3.10 -2.54
N ASP A 81 8.38 2.89 -3.70
CA ASP A 81 9.42 3.79 -4.18
C ASP A 81 8.87 5.19 -4.47
N ALA A 82 7.70 5.29 -5.08
CA ALA A 82 7.08 6.57 -5.36
C ALA A 82 6.77 7.35 -4.07
N VAL A 83 6.34 6.67 -3.03
CA VAL A 83 6.07 7.29 -1.72
C VAL A 83 7.36 7.81 -1.09
N TRP A 84 8.44 7.01 -1.13
CA TRP A 84 9.75 7.46 -0.65
C TRP A 84 10.24 8.69 -1.41
N GLU A 85 10.16 8.65 -2.72
CA GLU A 85 10.60 9.76 -3.56
C GLU A 85 9.78 11.04 -3.31
N PHE A 86 8.51 10.88 -3.01
CA PHE A 86 7.62 12.01 -2.69
C PHE A 86 8.01 12.69 -1.37
N GLY A 87 8.67 11.96 -0.48
CA GLY A 87 9.07 12.47 0.83
C GLY A 87 8.16 12.00 1.97
N ALA A 88 7.39 10.96 1.76
CA ALA A 88 6.60 10.31 2.81
C ALA A 88 7.27 9.00 3.23
N VAL A 89 6.82 8.40 4.33
CA VAL A 89 7.47 7.24 4.94
C VAL A 89 6.52 6.03 4.94
N PRO A 90 6.80 4.99 4.13
CA PRO A 90 6.03 3.75 4.23
C PRO A 90 6.26 3.07 5.58
N VAL A 91 5.20 2.78 6.31
CA VAL A 91 5.29 2.15 7.64
C VAL A 91 4.65 0.78 7.71
N LEU A 92 3.76 0.48 6.78
CA LEU A 92 3.07 -0.81 6.71
C LEU A 92 2.71 -1.10 5.27
N ILE A 93 2.87 -2.35 4.87
CA ILE A 93 2.31 -2.88 3.63
C ILE A 93 1.24 -3.90 4.02
N THR A 94 0.04 -3.75 3.50
CA THR A 94 -1.05 -4.70 3.69
C THR A 94 -1.74 -4.99 2.36
N VAL A 95 -2.10 -6.25 2.14
CA VAL A 95 -2.79 -6.67 0.93
C VAL A 95 -3.96 -7.57 1.32
N ILE A 96 -4.96 -7.68 0.47
CA ILE A 96 -6.08 -8.57 0.74
C ILE A 96 -5.61 -10.03 0.58
N VAL A 97 -4.96 -10.36 -0.53
CA VAL A 97 -4.47 -11.73 -0.77
C VAL A 97 -3.03 -11.70 -1.26
N ASP A 98 -2.15 -12.40 -0.56
CA ASP A 98 -0.78 -12.65 -1.02
C ASP A 98 -0.75 -14.00 -1.73
N ARG A 99 -0.54 -13.97 -3.03
CA ARG A 99 -0.50 -15.18 -3.87
C ARG A 99 0.89 -15.73 -4.08
N GLY A 100 1.92 -14.89 -3.96
CA GLY A 100 3.28 -15.25 -4.37
C GLY A 100 4.22 -15.62 -3.23
N GLY A 101 4.00 -15.06 -2.05
CA GLY A 101 4.84 -15.30 -0.89
C GLY A 101 6.18 -14.56 -0.89
N THR A 102 6.50 -13.81 -1.94
CA THR A 102 7.80 -13.12 -2.04
C THR A 102 7.79 -11.72 -1.43
N CYS A 103 6.61 -11.13 -1.28
CA CYS A 103 6.48 -9.75 -0.80
C CYS A 103 6.99 -9.59 0.64
N ALA A 104 6.83 -10.62 1.47
CA ALA A 104 7.31 -10.57 2.86
C ALA A 104 8.81 -10.34 2.93
N ALA A 105 9.58 -11.05 2.11
CA ALA A 105 11.05 -10.87 2.08
C ALA A 105 11.43 -9.49 1.56
N MET A 106 10.75 -9.01 0.53
CA MET A 106 11.01 -7.67 -0.01
C MET A 106 10.73 -6.58 1.02
N ALA A 107 9.65 -6.71 1.77
CA ALA A 107 9.30 -5.77 2.82
C ALA A 107 10.31 -5.80 3.96
N ALA A 108 10.76 -6.99 4.36
CA ALA A 108 11.78 -7.14 5.39
C ALA A 108 13.09 -6.46 4.98
N GLU A 109 13.49 -6.64 3.73
CA GLU A 109 14.69 -5.99 3.20
C GLU A 109 14.58 -4.47 3.21
N ALA A 110 13.38 -3.95 2.94
CA ALA A 110 13.13 -2.51 2.94
C ALA A 110 12.89 -1.95 4.35
N GLY A 111 12.80 -2.81 5.36
CA GLY A 111 12.52 -2.37 6.74
C GLY A 111 11.07 -1.97 6.96
N ILE A 112 10.14 -2.47 6.16
CA ILE A 112 8.72 -2.13 6.23
C ILE A 112 7.94 -3.33 6.77
N LYS A 113 7.04 -3.08 7.70
CA LYS A 113 6.17 -4.12 8.25
C LYS A 113 5.20 -4.61 7.17
N TYR A 114 4.97 -5.92 7.11
CA TYR A 114 4.10 -6.53 6.11
C TYR A 114 3.04 -7.41 6.80
N LYS A 115 1.77 -7.15 6.51
CA LYS A 115 0.63 -7.88 7.08
C LYS A 115 -0.42 -8.16 6.00
N PRO A 116 -0.34 -9.29 5.29
CA PRO A 116 -1.43 -9.67 4.39
C PRO A 116 -2.63 -10.12 5.22
N LEU A 117 -3.83 -9.92 4.70
CA LEU A 117 -5.04 -10.43 5.34
C LEU A 117 -5.19 -11.93 5.11
N LEU A 118 -4.95 -12.37 3.87
CA LEU A 118 -5.00 -13.77 3.49
C LEU A 118 -3.79 -14.10 2.62
N THR A 119 -3.39 -15.37 2.65
CA THR A 119 -2.35 -15.88 1.75
C THR A 119 -2.95 -16.97 0.87
N ALA A 120 -2.26 -17.36 -0.21
CA ALA A 120 -2.72 -18.44 -1.05
C ALA A 120 -2.94 -19.75 -0.26
N PRO A 121 -2.03 -20.15 0.65
CA PRO A 121 -2.29 -21.32 1.50
C PRO A 121 -3.55 -21.20 2.35
N ASP A 122 -3.90 -20.02 2.84
CA ASP A 122 -5.14 -19.83 3.61
C ASP A 122 -6.38 -20.19 2.79
N LEU A 123 -6.30 -20.03 1.48
CA LEU A 123 -7.39 -20.31 0.55
C LEU A 123 -7.32 -21.71 -0.06
N GLY A 124 -6.35 -22.53 0.37
CA GLY A 124 -6.19 -23.90 -0.12
C GLY A 124 -5.30 -24.03 -1.36
N PHE A 125 -4.54 -23.00 -1.71
CA PHE A 125 -3.64 -23.01 -2.86
C PHE A 125 -2.19 -22.90 -2.39
N GLU A 126 -1.25 -23.30 -3.25
CA GLU A 126 0.16 -23.05 -3.01
C GLU A 126 0.53 -21.64 -3.47
N PHE A 127 1.59 -21.08 -2.90
CA PHE A 127 2.12 -19.81 -3.38
C PHE A 127 2.51 -19.94 -4.86
N GLY A 128 2.23 -18.89 -5.61
CA GLY A 128 2.51 -18.86 -7.05
C GLY A 128 1.38 -19.41 -7.92
N SER A 129 0.27 -19.78 -7.30
CA SER A 129 -0.90 -20.30 -8.05
C SER A 129 -1.66 -19.21 -8.80
#